data_5fc90d26df7a8b2f72e7fd83489d9c5a
#
_entry.id   5fc90d26df7a8b2f72e7fd83489d9c5a
#
_cell.length_a   1.000
_cell.length_b   1.000
_cell.length_c   1.000
_cell.angle_alpha   90.00
_cell.angle_beta   90.00
_cell.angle_gamma   90.00
#
_symmetry.space_group_name_H-M   'P 1'
#
loop_
_entity.id
_entity.type
_entity.pdbx_description
1 polymer ?
#
loop_
_entity_poly.entity_id
_entity_poly.type
_entity_poly.pdbx_seq_one_letter_code
_entity_poly.pdbx_strand_id
1 'polypeptide(L)'
;MAVLGLLCDRPDSASRIGVRLEERYPHGRWARTTNYAIFSELAKRGAIEKVRSGTTAPDDIYKTTALGTTEFKEWLREAVKAPPRIRDPAQAWVQHSDESELLEIIQAIGQMQKRWRVEYEKAQERLKNELKLGRFGPADGSDWSGRARYAVLEDTVRMCLLQVKRCMALQARLENREMHSEDPVVDDG
;
A
#
# COMPACT_ATOMS: atom_id res chain seq x y z
N MET A 1 -3.42 7.85 -10.41
CA MET A 1 -2.01 7.79 -10.85
C MET A 1 -1.41 6.38 -10.93
N ALA A 2 -1.73 5.43 -10.00
CA ALA A 2 -1.23 4.05 -10.09
C ALA A 2 -1.58 3.34 -11.41
N VAL A 3 -2.79 3.55 -11.96
CA VAL A 3 -3.22 3.03 -13.28
C VAL A 3 -2.30 3.55 -14.40
N LEU A 4 -2.00 4.85 -14.44
CA LEU A 4 -1.08 5.42 -15.43
C LEU A 4 0.31 4.81 -15.31
N GLY A 5 0.82 4.61 -14.10
CA GLY A 5 2.11 3.97 -13.87
C GLY A 5 2.18 2.56 -14.45
N LEU A 6 1.13 1.75 -14.25
CA LEU A 6 1.06 0.40 -14.80
C LEU A 6 0.92 0.39 -16.33
N LEU A 7 0.23 1.38 -16.91
CA LEU A 7 0.10 1.53 -18.37
C LEU A 7 1.37 2.11 -19.01
N CYS A 8 2.19 2.86 -18.27
CA CYS A 8 3.52 3.26 -18.73
C CYS A 8 4.47 2.07 -18.91
N ASP A 9 4.32 1.02 -18.08
CA ASP A 9 5.11 -0.20 -18.20
C ASP A 9 4.75 -0.97 -19.49
N ARG A 10 3.45 -1.13 -19.75
CA ARG A 10 2.93 -1.80 -20.95
C ARG A 10 1.45 -1.54 -21.16
N PRO A 11 0.96 -1.55 -22.41
CA PRO A 11 -0.47 -1.52 -22.70
C PRO A 11 -1.21 -2.70 -22.07
N ASP A 12 -2.41 -2.44 -21.53
CA ASP A 12 -3.21 -3.48 -20.90
C ASP A 12 -4.70 -3.09 -20.84
N SER A 13 -5.57 -4.04 -20.47
CA SER A 13 -6.99 -3.80 -20.27
C SER A 13 -7.31 -3.37 -18.83
N ALA A 14 -8.47 -2.73 -18.65
CA ALA A 14 -8.93 -2.30 -17.34
C ALA A 14 -9.07 -3.47 -16.36
N SER A 15 -9.52 -4.64 -16.84
CA SER A 15 -9.64 -5.86 -16.04
C SER A 15 -8.28 -6.37 -15.55
N ARG A 16 -7.27 -6.44 -16.44
CA ARG A 16 -5.92 -6.89 -16.09
C ARG A 16 -5.17 -5.88 -15.21
N ILE A 17 -5.36 -4.59 -15.47
CA ILE A 17 -4.80 -3.54 -14.59
C ILE A 17 -5.36 -3.68 -13.17
N GLY A 18 -6.64 -4.03 -13.00
CA GLY A 18 -7.21 -4.32 -11.68
C GLY A 18 -6.44 -5.41 -10.92
N VAL A 19 -6.17 -6.54 -11.58
CA VAL A 19 -5.38 -7.63 -11.00
C VAL A 19 -3.96 -7.17 -10.65
N ARG A 20 -3.29 -6.47 -11.57
CA ARG A 20 -1.92 -5.95 -11.33
C ARG A 20 -1.86 -4.92 -10.20
N LEU A 21 -2.93 -4.13 -10.00
CA LEU A 21 -3.02 -3.21 -8.87
C LEU A 21 -3.13 -3.96 -7.54
N GLU A 22 -3.97 -5.00 -7.47
CA GLU A 22 -4.09 -5.86 -6.28
C GLU A 22 -2.76 -6.57 -5.97
N GLU A 23 -2.07 -7.07 -6.98
CA GLU A 23 -0.76 -7.71 -6.82
C GLU A 23 0.33 -6.73 -6.35
N ARG A 24 0.36 -5.53 -6.91
CA ARG A 24 1.44 -4.56 -6.67
C ARG A 24 1.18 -3.69 -5.44
N TYR A 25 -0.08 -3.47 -5.09
CA TYR A 25 -0.52 -2.64 -3.98
C TYR A 25 -1.58 -3.36 -3.13
N PRO A 26 -1.23 -4.46 -2.44
CA PRO A 26 -2.18 -5.34 -1.75
C PRO A 26 -2.98 -4.64 -0.64
N HIS A 27 -2.49 -3.51 -0.16
CA HIS A 27 -3.18 -2.71 0.87
C HIS A 27 -4.11 -1.64 0.30
N GLY A 28 -4.16 -1.50 -1.03
CA GLY A 28 -5.06 -0.59 -1.73
C GLY A 28 -6.47 -1.20 -1.86
N ARG A 29 -7.52 -0.39 -1.64
CA ARG A 29 -8.89 -0.81 -1.96
C ARG A 29 -9.16 -0.55 -3.45
N TRP A 30 -8.93 -1.55 -4.28
CA TRP A 30 -9.10 -1.47 -5.73
C TRP A 30 -10.41 -2.15 -6.15
N ALA A 31 -11.55 -1.44 -6.06
CA ALA A 31 -12.81 -1.98 -6.56
C ALA A 31 -12.80 -2.00 -8.11
N ARG A 32 -13.26 -3.09 -8.71
CA ARG A 32 -13.34 -3.23 -10.19
C ARG A 32 -14.11 -2.08 -10.85
N THR A 33 -15.22 -1.67 -10.25
CA THR A 33 -16.04 -0.54 -10.72
C THR A 33 -15.26 0.78 -10.74
N THR A 34 -14.39 0.99 -9.75
CA THR A 34 -13.53 2.18 -9.67
C THR A 34 -12.52 2.21 -10.82
N ASN A 35 -11.99 1.05 -11.24
CA ASN A 35 -11.03 0.99 -12.35
C ASN A 35 -11.65 1.44 -13.66
N TYR A 36 -12.88 1.03 -13.99
CA TYR A 36 -13.55 1.48 -15.23
C TYR A 36 -13.83 2.98 -15.23
N ALA A 37 -14.24 3.55 -14.11
CA ALA A 37 -14.43 4.99 -13.98
C ALA A 37 -13.10 5.74 -14.18
N ILE A 38 -12.01 5.23 -13.62
CA ILE A 38 -10.66 5.82 -13.81
C ILE A 38 -10.24 5.75 -15.27
N PHE A 39 -10.42 4.62 -15.95
CA PHE A 39 -10.09 4.50 -17.39
C PHE A 39 -10.91 5.45 -18.25
N SER A 40 -12.21 5.56 -17.99
CA SER A 40 -13.09 6.51 -18.69
C SER A 40 -12.61 7.95 -18.51
N GLU A 41 -12.25 8.34 -17.30
CA GLU A 41 -11.75 9.68 -16.99
C GLU A 41 -10.40 9.96 -17.64
N LEU A 42 -9.46 9.01 -17.58
CA LEU A 42 -8.15 9.14 -18.22
C LEU A 42 -8.26 9.24 -19.74
N ALA A 43 -9.18 8.49 -20.35
CA ALA A 43 -9.43 8.56 -21.78
C ALA A 43 -10.06 9.90 -22.18
N LYS A 44 -11.04 10.40 -21.41
CA LYS A 44 -11.65 11.73 -21.66
C LYS A 44 -10.62 12.85 -21.61
N ARG A 45 -9.63 12.77 -20.72
CA ARG A 45 -8.55 13.75 -20.62
C ARG A 45 -7.46 13.56 -21.67
N GLY A 46 -7.54 12.49 -22.48
CA GLY A 46 -6.49 12.16 -23.44
C GLY A 46 -5.19 11.62 -22.82
N ALA A 47 -5.21 11.25 -21.54
CA ALA A 47 -4.04 10.68 -20.87
C ALA A 47 -3.76 9.22 -21.27
N ILE A 48 -4.79 8.50 -21.73
CA ILE A 48 -4.69 7.17 -22.31
C ILE A 48 -5.46 7.12 -23.62
N GLU A 49 -5.07 6.22 -24.51
CA GLU A 49 -5.77 5.95 -25.76
C GLU A 49 -6.00 4.46 -25.95
N LYS A 50 -7.11 4.12 -26.60
CA LYS A 50 -7.43 2.73 -26.94
C LYS A 50 -6.63 2.32 -28.18
N VAL A 51 -5.86 1.23 -28.04
CA VAL A 51 -5.04 0.68 -29.13
C VAL A 51 -5.64 -0.56 -29.78
N ARG A 52 -6.53 -1.26 -29.06
CA ARG A 52 -7.22 -2.43 -29.59
C ARG A 52 -8.56 -2.61 -28.89
N SER A 53 -9.62 -2.89 -29.67
CA SER A 53 -10.91 -3.32 -29.14
C SER A 53 -10.84 -4.80 -28.75
N GLY A 54 -11.34 -5.11 -27.55
CA GLY A 54 -11.54 -6.47 -27.06
C GLY A 54 -12.92 -7.00 -27.48
N THR A 55 -13.26 -8.19 -27.05
CA THR A 55 -14.59 -8.81 -27.24
C THR A 55 -15.65 -8.04 -26.45
N THR A 56 -15.27 -7.49 -25.30
CA THR A 56 -16.11 -6.63 -24.46
C THR A 56 -15.34 -5.36 -24.09
N ALA A 57 -16.04 -4.29 -23.73
CA ALA A 57 -15.40 -3.04 -23.33
C ALA A 57 -14.36 -3.18 -22.20
N PRO A 58 -14.54 -4.07 -21.19
CA PRO A 58 -13.51 -4.36 -20.21
C PRO A 58 -12.21 -4.93 -20.73
N ASP A 59 -12.23 -5.53 -21.95
CA ASP A 59 -11.08 -6.16 -22.59
C ASP A 59 -10.37 -5.24 -23.59
N ASP A 60 -10.89 -4.04 -23.80
CA ASP A 60 -10.23 -3.03 -24.61
C ASP A 60 -8.83 -2.76 -24.07
N ILE A 61 -7.84 -2.74 -24.95
CA ILE A 61 -6.45 -2.48 -24.59
C ILE A 61 -6.16 -0.99 -24.73
N TYR A 62 -5.61 -0.42 -23.70
CA TYR A 62 -5.21 0.98 -23.60
C TYR A 62 -3.72 1.11 -23.41
N LYS A 63 -3.15 2.20 -23.88
CA LYS A 63 -1.79 2.65 -23.58
C LYS A 63 -1.80 4.10 -23.11
N THR A 64 -0.75 4.53 -22.42
CA THR A 64 -0.53 5.94 -22.11
C THR A 64 -0.20 6.72 -23.38
N THR A 65 -0.67 7.95 -23.44
CA THR A 65 -0.23 8.96 -24.39
C THR A 65 1.00 9.70 -23.88
N ALA A 66 1.59 10.57 -24.69
CA ALA A 66 2.64 11.49 -24.24
C ALA A 66 2.17 12.37 -23.08
N LEU A 67 0.90 12.84 -23.14
CA LEU A 67 0.28 13.61 -22.05
C LEU A 67 0.20 12.79 -20.76
N GLY A 68 -0.33 11.57 -20.81
CA GLY A 68 -0.46 10.71 -19.64
C GLY A 68 0.89 10.33 -19.02
N THR A 69 1.91 10.13 -19.85
CA THR A 69 3.28 9.88 -19.38
C THR A 69 3.85 11.11 -18.66
N THR A 70 3.62 12.30 -19.17
CA THR A 70 4.04 13.57 -18.57
C THR A 70 3.34 13.79 -17.23
N GLU A 71 2.01 13.66 -17.20
CA GLU A 71 1.21 13.77 -15.96
C GLU A 71 1.70 12.80 -14.88
N PHE A 72 2.01 11.56 -15.25
CA PHE A 72 2.52 10.56 -14.30
C PHE A 72 3.90 10.95 -13.75
N LYS A 73 4.82 11.42 -14.60
CA LYS A 73 6.15 11.87 -14.17
C LYS A 73 6.08 13.11 -13.26
N GLU A 74 5.21 14.05 -13.55
CA GLU A 74 4.99 15.22 -12.72
C GLU A 74 4.42 14.83 -11.36
N TRP A 75 3.43 13.96 -11.33
CA TRP A 75 2.88 13.43 -10.08
C TRP A 75 3.95 12.73 -9.22
N LEU A 76 4.84 11.92 -9.83
CA LEU A 76 5.94 11.29 -9.10
C LEU A 76 6.86 12.33 -8.45
N ARG A 77 7.20 13.40 -9.18
CA ARG A 77 8.05 14.48 -8.66
C ARG A 77 7.39 15.22 -7.49
N GLU A 78 6.09 15.48 -7.60
CA GLU A 78 5.33 16.14 -6.53
C GLU A 78 5.11 15.22 -5.31
N ALA A 79 4.81 13.93 -5.54
CA ALA A 79 4.61 12.97 -4.46
C ALA A 79 5.86 12.81 -3.55
N VAL A 80 7.06 12.96 -4.12
CA VAL A 80 8.33 12.87 -3.35
C VAL A 80 8.56 14.13 -2.49
N LYS A 81 8.02 15.29 -2.89
CA LYS A 81 8.21 16.55 -2.14
C LYS A 81 7.38 16.61 -0.86
N ALA A 82 6.23 15.94 -0.82
CA ALA A 82 5.36 15.96 0.34
C ALA A 82 5.69 14.79 1.29
N PRO A 83 5.80 15.02 2.59
CA PRO A 83 5.95 13.92 3.54
C PRO A 83 4.72 13.00 3.45
N PRO A 84 4.91 11.67 3.55
CA PRO A 84 3.79 10.74 3.51
C PRO A 84 2.82 11.05 4.67
N ARG A 85 1.55 11.28 4.36
CA ARG A 85 0.51 11.40 5.38
C ARG A 85 0.19 10.00 5.90
N ILE A 86 0.73 9.67 7.05
CA ILE A 86 0.41 8.42 7.75
C ILE A 86 -0.97 8.61 8.37
N ARG A 87 -1.99 8.06 7.74
CA ARG A 87 -3.30 7.89 8.36
C ARG A 87 -3.28 6.53 9.06
N ASP A 88 -3.04 6.56 10.35
CA ASP A 88 -3.12 5.37 11.19
C ASP A 88 -4.46 5.34 11.92
N PRO A 89 -5.38 4.43 11.53
CA PRO A 89 -6.68 4.32 12.18
C PRO A 89 -6.58 4.01 13.67
N ALA A 90 -5.58 3.21 14.09
CA ALA A 90 -5.37 2.89 15.50
C ALA A 90 -4.96 4.12 16.30
N GLN A 91 -4.06 4.93 15.76
CA GLN A 91 -3.65 6.17 16.42
C GLN A 91 -4.80 7.16 16.54
N ALA A 92 -5.62 7.30 15.49
CA ALA A 92 -6.81 8.15 15.53
C ALA A 92 -7.80 7.64 16.57
N TRP A 93 -8.02 6.33 16.64
CA TRP A 93 -8.92 5.74 17.63
C TRP A 93 -8.43 6.01 19.05
N VAL A 94 -7.17 5.73 19.37
CA VAL A 94 -6.57 6.02 20.68
C VAL A 94 -6.70 7.50 21.08
N GLN A 95 -6.61 8.42 20.10
CA GLN A 95 -6.72 9.87 20.36
C GLN A 95 -8.14 10.34 20.66
N HIS A 96 -9.15 9.61 20.20
CA HIS A 96 -10.56 10.04 20.26
C HIS A 96 -11.43 9.14 21.14
N SER A 97 -10.86 8.11 21.76
CA SER A 97 -11.55 7.20 22.66
C SER A 97 -11.39 7.65 24.11
N ASP A 98 -12.33 7.25 24.93
CA ASP A 98 -12.23 7.39 26.37
C ASP A 98 -11.67 6.11 27.04
N GLU A 99 -11.45 6.18 28.35
CA GLU A 99 -10.86 5.10 29.11
C GLU A 99 -11.73 3.83 29.15
N SER A 100 -13.06 3.97 29.00
CA SER A 100 -13.99 2.82 29.00
C SER A 100 -13.82 1.92 27.77
N GLU A 101 -13.23 2.42 26.69
CA GLU A 101 -12.98 1.70 25.43
C GLU A 101 -11.59 1.03 25.39
N LEU A 102 -10.76 1.20 26.42
CA LEU A 102 -9.35 0.79 26.41
C LEU A 102 -9.14 -0.69 26.07
N LEU A 103 -9.93 -1.59 26.65
CA LEU A 103 -9.83 -3.04 26.36
C LEU A 103 -10.18 -3.36 24.92
N GLU A 104 -11.19 -2.70 24.37
CA GLU A 104 -11.58 -2.89 22.96
C GLU A 104 -10.48 -2.40 22.02
N ILE A 105 -9.87 -1.27 22.33
CA ILE A 105 -8.74 -0.71 21.57
C ILE A 105 -7.56 -1.67 21.59
N ILE A 106 -7.18 -2.19 22.75
CA ILE A 106 -6.08 -3.16 22.90
C ILE A 106 -6.34 -4.42 22.05
N GLN A 107 -7.56 -4.95 22.08
CA GLN A 107 -7.96 -6.11 21.29
C GLN A 107 -7.88 -5.80 19.77
N ALA A 108 -8.35 -4.65 19.35
CA ALA A 108 -8.32 -4.22 17.96
C ALA A 108 -6.88 -4.03 17.44
N ILE A 109 -6.01 -3.45 18.26
CA ILE A 109 -4.57 -3.31 17.95
C ILE A 109 -3.92 -4.70 17.83
N GLY A 110 -4.27 -5.65 18.72
CA GLY A 110 -3.80 -7.02 18.65
C GLY A 110 -4.25 -7.75 17.36
N GLN A 111 -5.50 -7.53 16.91
CA GLN A 111 -5.98 -8.05 15.64
C GLN A 111 -5.25 -7.39 14.44
N MET A 112 -4.99 -6.10 14.52
CA MET A 112 -4.25 -5.39 13.48
C MET A 112 -2.80 -5.88 13.38
N GLN A 113 -2.15 -6.13 14.51
CA GLN A 113 -0.83 -6.75 14.58
C GLN A 113 -0.80 -8.11 13.88
N LYS A 114 -1.79 -8.99 14.16
CA LYS A 114 -1.91 -10.31 13.51
C LYS A 114 -2.03 -10.18 11.99
N ARG A 115 -2.84 -9.23 11.51
CA ARG A 115 -3.00 -8.96 10.06
C ARG A 115 -1.67 -8.51 9.43
N TRP A 116 -0.96 -7.57 10.06
CA TRP A 116 0.33 -7.12 9.56
C TRP A 116 1.39 -8.22 9.56
N ARG A 117 1.35 -9.15 10.53
CA ARG A 117 2.24 -10.32 10.56
C ARG A 117 2.00 -11.22 9.35
N VAL A 118 0.75 -11.51 9.01
CA VAL A 118 0.40 -12.28 7.80
C VAL A 118 0.90 -11.59 6.52
N GLU A 119 0.73 -10.28 6.41
CA GLU A 119 1.22 -9.53 5.25
C GLU A 119 2.76 -9.51 5.18
N TYR A 120 3.43 -9.43 6.33
CA TYR A 120 4.89 -9.54 6.41
C TYR A 120 5.38 -10.90 5.90
N GLU A 121 4.76 -12.00 6.33
CA GLU A 121 5.11 -13.35 5.89
C GLU A 121 4.90 -13.54 4.39
N LYS A 122 3.78 -13.05 3.85
CA LYS A 122 3.51 -13.04 2.40
C LYS A 122 4.56 -12.24 1.62
N ALA A 123 4.91 -11.05 2.12
CA ALA A 123 5.91 -10.19 1.48
C ALA A 123 7.28 -10.85 1.47
N GLN A 124 7.69 -11.48 2.58
CA GLN A 124 8.93 -12.24 2.67
C GLN A 124 8.96 -13.41 1.69
N GLU A 125 7.90 -14.22 1.64
CA GLU A 125 7.84 -15.36 0.75
C GLU A 125 7.87 -14.92 -0.72
N ARG A 126 7.20 -13.82 -1.05
CA ARG A 126 7.25 -13.22 -2.38
C ARG A 126 8.67 -12.79 -2.75
N LEU A 127 9.35 -12.05 -1.87
CA LEU A 127 10.75 -11.64 -2.07
C LEU A 127 11.65 -12.85 -2.29
N LYS A 128 11.53 -13.88 -1.45
CA LYS A 128 12.29 -15.12 -1.54
C LYS A 128 12.04 -15.88 -2.86
N ASN A 129 10.79 -15.93 -3.32
CA ASN A 129 10.45 -16.59 -4.57
C ASN A 129 10.99 -15.84 -5.78
N GLU A 130 10.93 -14.51 -5.79
CA GLU A 130 11.51 -13.68 -6.85
C GLU A 130 13.04 -13.81 -6.90
N LEU A 131 13.70 -13.89 -5.74
CA LEU A 131 15.15 -14.15 -5.67
C LEU A 131 15.51 -15.54 -6.22
N LYS A 132 14.74 -16.59 -5.88
CA LYS A 132 14.95 -17.95 -6.41
C LYS A 132 14.78 -18.03 -7.93
N LEU A 133 13.89 -17.22 -8.49
CA LEU A 133 13.65 -17.16 -9.94
C LEU A 133 14.74 -16.39 -10.70
N GLY A 134 15.77 -15.85 -10.01
CA GLY A 134 16.85 -15.08 -10.62
C GLY A 134 16.39 -13.79 -11.29
N ARG A 135 15.16 -13.33 -10.99
CA ARG A 135 14.60 -12.12 -11.61
C ARG A 135 15.19 -10.84 -11.05
N PHE A 136 15.87 -10.95 -9.92
CA PHE A 136 16.55 -9.86 -9.22
C PHE A 136 17.81 -10.38 -8.59
N GLY A 137 18.92 -9.91 -9.05
CA GLY A 137 20.20 -10.07 -8.37
C GLY A 137 20.79 -8.70 -8.07
N PRO A 138 21.24 -8.41 -6.86
CA PRO A 138 21.99 -7.19 -6.60
C PRO A 138 23.34 -7.17 -7.31
N ALA A 139 23.80 -8.31 -7.86
CA ALA A 139 25.15 -8.49 -8.33
C ALA A 139 25.32 -8.64 -9.85
N ASP A 140 24.28 -8.81 -10.64
CA ASP A 140 24.42 -9.29 -12.02
C ASP A 140 24.21 -8.25 -13.12
N GLY A 141 24.22 -6.98 -12.79
CA GLY A 141 24.04 -5.95 -13.82
C GLY A 141 22.65 -5.93 -14.45
N SER A 142 21.67 -6.59 -13.81
CA SER A 142 20.29 -6.57 -14.24
C SER A 142 19.82 -5.14 -14.50
N ASP A 143 18.94 -4.99 -15.45
CA ASP A 143 18.41 -3.71 -15.85
C ASP A 143 17.85 -2.92 -14.65
N TRP A 144 17.72 -1.62 -14.79
CA TRP A 144 17.14 -0.75 -13.78
C TRP A 144 15.79 -1.27 -13.25
N SER A 145 14.98 -1.89 -14.09
CA SER A 145 13.65 -2.44 -13.76
C SER A 145 13.74 -3.55 -12.72
N GLY A 146 14.70 -4.48 -12.84
CA GLY A 146 14.93 -5.55 -11.87
C GLY A 146 15.33 -5.00 -10.50
N ARG A 147 16.30 -4.08 -10.48
CA ARG A 147 16.77 -3.42 -9.24
C ARG A 147 15.68 -2.63 -8.54
N ALA A 148 14.88 -1.88 -9.31
CA ALA A 148 13.78 -1.11 -8.76
C ALA A 148 12.70 -2.02 -8.13
N ARG A 149 12.37 -3.15 -8.78
CA ARG A 149 11.41 -4.13 -8.22
C ARG A 149 11.93 -4.77 -6.94
N TYR A 150 13.21 -5.15 -6.90
CA TYR A 150 13.84 -5.68 -5.69
C TYR A 150 13.75 -4.68 -4.54
N ALA A 151 14.16 -3.43 -4.76
CA ALA A 151 14.12 -2.37 -3.76
C ALA A 151 12.69 -2.15 -3.21
N VAL A 152 11.67 -2.15 -4.08
CA VAL A 152 10.27 -2.00 -3.66
C VAL A 152 9.81 -3.20 -2.82
N LEU A 153 10.17 -4.44 -3.20
CA LEU A 153 9.79 -5.62 -2.41
C LEU A 153 10.49 -5.66 -1.05
N GLU A 154 11.78 -5.33 -1.02
CA GLU A 154 12.54 -5.23 0.22
C GLU A 154 11.94 -4.16 1.14
N ASP A 155 11.60 -2.99 0.61
CA ASP A 155 10.94 -1.92 1.36
C ASP A 155 9.56 -2.36 1.87
N THR A 156 8.79 -3.08 1.06
CA THR A 156 7.50 -3.65 1.49
C THR A 156 7.65 -4.57 2.70
N VAL A 157 8.66 -5.46 2.70
CA VAL A 157 8.97 -6.32 3.85
C VAL A 157 9.31 -5.50 5.09
N ARG A 158 10.17 -4.47 4.94
CA ARG A 158 10.55 -3.58 6.04
C ARG A 158 9.36 -2.81 6.60
N MET A 159 8.50 -2.29 5.73
CA MET A 159 7.30 -1.55 6.13
C MET A 159 6.31 -2.43 6.89
N CYS A 160 6.04 -3.65 6.43
CA CYS A 160 5.17 -4.59 7.17
C CYS A 160 5.74 -4.91 8.56
N LEU A 161 7.05 -5.16 8.66
CA LEU A 161 7.71 -5.41 9.94
C LEU A 161 7.62 -4.20 10.88
N LEU A 162 7.79 -3.00 10.34
CA LEU A 162 7.66 -1.75 11.11
C LEU A 162 6.25 -1.61 11.69
N GLN A 163 5.21 -1.91 10.91
CA GLN A 163 3.82 -1.87 11.38
C GLN A 163 3.55 -2.90 12.48
N VAL A 164 4.10 -4.12 12.38
CA VAL A 164 4.01 -5.12 13.46
C VAL A 164 4.63 -4.57 14.75
N LYS A 165 5.87 -4.06 14.68
CA LYS A 165 6.57 -3.49 15.83
C LYS A 165 5.83 -2.30 16.45
N ARG A 166 5.22 -1.46 15.61
CA ARG A 166 4.45 -0.31 16.03
C ARG A 166 3.18 -0.72 16.79
N CYS A 167 2.44 -1.72 16.30
CA CYS A 167 1.28 -2.26 17.01
C CYS A 167 1.70 -2.82 18.37
N MET A 168 2.80 -3.58 18.43
CA MET A 168 3.32 -4.10 19.71
C MET A 168 3.68 -2.99 20.69
N ALA A 169 4.37 -1.95 20.24
CA ALA A 169 4.77 -0.83 21.08
C ALA A 169 3.56 -0.03 21.58
N LEU A 170 2.54 0.16 20.74
CA LEU A 170 1.32 0.86 21.12
C LEU A 170 0.53 0.05 22.15
N GLN A 171 0.37 -1.25 21.91
CA GLN A 171 -0.30 -2.16 22.85
C GLN A 171 0.38 -2.16 24.22
N ALA A 172 1.71 -2.34 24.26
CA ALA A 172 2.48 -2.33 25.51
C ALA A 172 2.35 -1.01 26.29
N ARG A 173 2.26 0.13 25.59
CA ARG A 173 2.06 1.43 26.24
C ARG A 173 0.67 1.57 26.85
N LEU A 174 -0.35 1.03 26.21
CA LEU A 174 -1.71 1.05 26.72
C LEU A 174 -1.88 0.12 27.91
N GLU A 175 -1.32 -1.09 27.83
CA GLU A 175 -1.31 -2.07 28.92
C GLU A 175 -0.57 -1.54 30.17
N ASN A 176 0.59 -0.87 29.97
CA ASN A 176 1.34 -0.26 31.08
C ASN A 176 0.61 0.95 31.71
N ARG A 177 -0.28 1.62 30.98
CA ARG A 177 -1.09 2.70 31.52
C ARG A 177 -2.18 2.19 32.47
N GLU A 178 -2.74 1.01 32.23
CA GLU A 178 -3.62 0.33 33.18
C GLU A 178 -2.95 0.07 34.54
N MET A 179 -1.65 -0.27 34.53
CA MET A 179 -0.89 -0.50 35.77
C MET A 179 -0.61 0.77 36.59
N HIS A 180 -0.64 1.95 35.95
CA HIS A 180 -0.39 3.24 36.63
C HIS A 180 -1.66 3.96 37.07
N SER A 181 -2.84 3.56 36.58
CA SER A 181 -4.12 4.13 37.04
C SER A 181 -4.59 3.58 38.38
N GLU A 182 -3.93 2.53 38.90
CA GLU A 182 -4.21 1.96 40.22
C GLU A 182 -3.35 2.59 41.37
N ASP A 183 -2.48 3.57 41.07
CA ASP A 183 -1.82 4.33 42.12
C ASP A 183 -2.86 5.17 42.88
N PRO A 184 -3.09 4.92 44.18
CA PRO A 184 -4.07 5.65 44.96
C PRO A 184 -3.72 7.13 44.95
N VAL A 185 -4.69 7.97 44.58
CA VAL A 185 -4.61 9.41 44.82
C VAL A 185 -4.28 9.59 46.30
N VAL A 186 -3.03 9.94 46.60
CA VAL A 186 -2.65 10.39 47.92
C VAL A 186 -3.35 11.72 48.12
N ASP A 187 -4.44 11.68 48.87
CA ASP A 187 -5.20 12.84 49.29
C ASP A 187 -4.31 13.59 50.30
N ASP A 188 -3.52 14.54 49.80
CA ASP A 188 -2.80 15.50 50.64
C ASP A 188 -3.82 16.50 51.18
N GLY A 189 -4.34 16.19 52.42
CA GLY A 189 -5.18 17.04 53.24
C GLY A 189 -4.48 18.32 53.72
#